data_8e3c4cf4f815174be12d66ca702e7dd2
#
_entry.id   8e3c4cf4f815174be12d66ca702e7dd2
#
_cell.length_a   1.000
_cell.length_b   1.000
_cell.length_c   1.000
_cell.angle_alpha   90.00
_cell.angle_beta   90.00
_cell.angle_gamma   90.00
#
_symmetry.space_group_name_H-M   'P 1'
#
loop_
_entity.id
_entity.type
_entity.pdbx_description
1 polymer ?
#
loop_
_entity_poly.entity_id
_entity_poly.type
_entity_poly.pdbx_seq_one_letter_code
_entity_poly.pdbx_strand_id
1 'polypeptide(L)'
;MQITKDNLTIIIVTIKSEKVIEKCLNSIDPKVKKIIIENSSDENFTQKLKDKYQNIDCYNSGKNLGMGVGNNLGIKKSKTRYVMILNPDTILNNDTLDKIFKISKSLDFAILSPISDKDNFPNYKIKNKTNYLEKDFFEVDQVDGYSMVIDKTKFDEKFFDENIFMYLENDDLCLRVKKKGEKIFILKNAKINHLGAKAV
;
A
#
# COMPACT_ATOMS: atom_id res chain seq x y z
N MET A 1 1.04 -16.84 9.04
CA MET A 1 2.46 -16.73 8.54
C MET A 1 2.85 -15.27 8.66
N GLN A 2 4.07 -14.98 9.15
CA GLN A 2 4.55 -13.62 9.38
C GLN A 2 4.95 -12.93 8.06
N ILE A 3 4.74 -11.61 7.96
CA ILE A 3 5.34 -10.78 6.92
C ILE A 3 6.83 -10.62 7.20
N THR A 4 7.64 -10.72 6.16
CA THR A 4 9.09 -10.51 6.16
C THR A 4 9.50 -9.73 4.91
N LYS A 5 10.75 -9.28 4.86
CA LYS A 5 11.29 -8.60 3.66
C LYS A 5 11.23 -9.48 2.40
N ASP A 6 11.37 -10.80 2.57
CA ASP A 6 11.43 -11.76 1.45
C ASP A 6 10.05 -12.12 0.88
N ASN A 7 8.97 -11.97 1.67
CA ASN A 7 7.61 -12.32 1.25
C ASN A 7 6.68 -11.11 1.09
N LEU A 8 7.25 -9.89 1.10
CA LEU A 8 6.56 -8.62 0.85
C LEU A 8 7.10 -7.96 -0.42
N THR A 9 6.20 -7.49 -1.27
CA THR A 9 6.52 -6.57 -2.38
C THR A 9 5.76 -5.26 -2.20
N ILE A 10 6.45 -4.12 -2.29
CA ILE A 10 5.80 -2.80 -2.28
C ILE A 10 5.47 -2.41 -3.71
N ILE A 11 4.21 -2.06 -3.96
CA ILE A 11 3.69 -1.65 -5.27
C ILE A 11 3.40 -0.16 -5.23
N ILE A 12 3.94 0.58 -6.18
CA ILE A 12 3.77 2.03 -6.29
C ILE A 12 3.30 2.35 -7.71
N VAL A 13 2.09 2.89 -7.84
CA VAL A 13 1.60 3.43 -9.11
C VAL A 13 2.00 4.90 -9.20
N THR A 14 2.66 5.29 -10.29
CA THR A 14 3.17 6.65 -10.48
C THR A 14 2.55 7.30 -11.72
N ILE A 15 2.28 8.58 -11.62
CA ILE A 15 1.96 9.44 -12.76
C ILE A 15 2.52 10.82 -12.46
N LYS A 16 3.48 11.29 -13.26
CA LYS A 16 4.15 12.60 -13.07
C LYS A 16 4.62 12.82 -11.61
N SER A 17 5.21 11.77 -11.01
CA SER A 17 5.54 11.74 -9.57
C SER A 17 7.03 12.00 -9.28
N GLU A 18 7.80 12.54 -10.23
CA GLU A 18 9.26 12.74 -10.16
C GLU A 18 9.67 13.57 -8.93
N LYS A 19 8.83 14.54 -8.54
CA LYS A 19 9.11 15.43 -7.41
C LYS A 19 9.01 14.78 -6.04
N VAL A 20 8.26 13.68 -5.91
CA VAL A 20 7.91 13.08 -4.60
C VAL A 20 8.39 11.66 -4.43
N ILE A 21 8.46 10.87 -5.50
CA ILE A 21 8.76 9.42 -5.44
C ILE A 21 10.12 9.11 -4.82
N GLU A 22 11.12 9.96 -4.97
CA GLU A 22 12.43 9.73 -4.38
C GLU A 22 12.38 9.70 -2.86
N LYS A 23 11.58 10.58 -2.23
CA LYS A 23 11.40 10.58 -0.77
C LYS A 23 10.70 9.29 -0.31
N CYS A 24 9.70 8.83 -1.08
CA CYS A 24 9.02 7.58 -0.83
C CYS A 24 10.01 6.40 -0.91
N LEU A 25 10.74 6.25 -2.02
CA LEU A 25 11.68 5.14 -2.23
C LEU A 25 12.81 5.13 -1.21
N ASN A 26 13.34 6.29 -0.82
CA ASN A 26 14.40 6.42 0.19
C ASN A 26 13.91 6.07 1.60
N SER A 27 12.60 6.09 1.86
CA SER A 27 12.01 5.68 3.15
C SER A 27 11.80 4.16 3.26
N ILE A 28 11.96 3.42 2.16
CA ILE A 28 11.76 1.97 2.11
C ILE A 28 13.11 1.28 2.26
N ASP A 29 13.18 0.25 3.13
CA ASP A 29 14.37 -0.60 3.23
C ASP A 29 14.79 -1.10 1.82
N PRO A 30 16.04 -0.86 1.38
CA PRO A 30 16.51 -1.23 0.04
C PRO A 30 16.40 -2.73 -0.26
N LYS A 31 16.38 -3.59 0.77
CA LYS A 31 16.24 -5.05 0.63
C LYS A 31 14.83 -5.48 0.27
N VAL A 32 13.81 -4.67 0.54
CA VAL A 32 12.42 -5.00 0.19
C VAL A 32 12.22 -4.81 -1.31
N LYS A 33 11.60 -5.80 -1.96
CA LYS A 33 11.25 -5.75 -3.39
C LYS A 33 10.23 -4.65 -3.66
N LYS A 34 10.47 -3.87 -4.71
CA LYS A 34 9.58 -2.81 -5.18
C LYS A 34 9.16 -3.04 -6.62
N ILE A 35 7.88 -2.82 -6.90
CA ILE A 35 7.33 -2.80 -8.26
C ILE A 35 6.73 -1.42 -8.49
N ILE A 36 7.21 -0.73 -9.51
CA ILE A 36 6.68 0.56 -9.94
C ILE A 36 5.87 0.36 -11.22
N ILE A 37 4.65 0.83 -11.21
CA ILE A 37 3.81 0.93 -12.40
C ILE A 37 3.80 2.39 -12.82
N GLU A 38 4.53 2.69 -13.89
CA GLU A 38 4.54 4.01 -14.47
C GLU A 38 3.29 4.17 -15.36
N ASN A 39 2.41 5.07 -14.96
CA ASN A 39 1.04 5.19 -15.47
C ASN A 39 0.86 6.41 -16.42
N SER A 40 1.97 7.02 -16.88
CA SER A 40 1.96 8.13 -17.84
C SER A 40 2.75 7.85 -19.13
N SER A 41 3.28 6.64 -19.30
CA SER A 41 4.08 6.21 -20.45
C SER A 41 5.46 6.87 -20.57
N ASP A 42 6.06 7.29 -19.46
CA ASP A 42 7.40 7.86 -19.42
C ASP A 42 8.48 6.77 -19.24
N GLU A 43 9.06 6.32 -20.37
CA GLU A 43 10.12 5.33 -20.35
C GLU A 43 11.45 5.87 -19.76
N ASN A 44 11.73 7.15 -19.96
CA ASN A 44 12.94 7.78 -19.42
C ASN A 44 12.89 7.80 -17.90
N PHE A 45 11.72 8.07 -17.33
CA PHE A 45 11.52 8.06 -15.90
C PHE A 45 11.72 6.65 -15.30
N THR A 46 11.14 5.62 -15.92
CA THR A 46 11.33 4.23 -15.45
C THR A 46 12.79 3.80 -15.54
N GLN A 47 13.52 4.19 -16.57
CA GLN A 47 14.95 3.87 -16.69
C GLN A 47 15.78 4.55 -15.59
N LYS A 48 15.55 5.84 -15.34
CA LYS A 48 16.22 6.57 -14.23
C LYS A 48 16.02 5.90 -12.87
N LEU A 49 14.81 5.38 -12.60
CA LEU A 49 14.53 4.68 -11.35
C LEU A 49 15.31 3.35 -11.27
N LYS A 50 15.36 2.57 -12.35
CA LYS A 50 16.12 1.30 -12.40
C LYS A 50 17.61 1.52 -12.18
N ASP A 51 18.16 2.59 -12.75
CA ASP A 51 19.59 2.92 -12.63
C ASP A 51 19.97 3.38 -11.22
N LYS A 52 19.03 4.02 -10.52
CA LYS A 52 19.27 4.63 -9.21
C LYS A 52 19.00 3.69 -8.03
N TYR A 53 18.02 2.79 -8.13
CA TYR A 53 17.55 1.99 -7.01
C TYR A 53 17.72 0.50 -7.22
N GLN A 54 18.13 -0.22 -6.16
CA GLN A 54 18.20 -1.68 -6.13
C GLN A 54 16.84 -2.31 -5.79
N ASN A 55 16.66 -3.60 -6.16
CA ASN A 55 15.44 -4.37 -5.89
C ASN A 55 14.16 -3.67 -6.37
N ILE A 56 14.23 -3.05 -7.56
CA ILE A 56 13.13 -2.35 -8.19
C ILE A 56 12.86 -2.93 -9.58
N ASP A 57 11.61 -3.26 -9.87
CA ASP A 57 11.14 -3.52 -11.22
C ASP A 57 10.18 -2.40 -11.62
N CYS A 58 10.40 -1.82 -12.80
CA CYS A 58 9.51 -0.79 -13.35
C CYS A 58 8.82 -1.31 -14.61
N TYR A 59 7.52 -1.10 -14.67
CA TYR A 59 6.67 -1.43 -15.80
C TYR A 59 5.93 -0.19 -16.28
N ASN A 60 5.98 0.06 -17.58
CA ASN A 60 5.21 1.12 -18.21
C ASN A 60 3.85 0.56 -18.62
N SER A 61 2.76 1.24 -18.23
CA SER A 61 1.38 0.82 -18.55
C SER A 61 0.96 1.19 -19.97
N GLY A 62 1.71 2.05 -20.65
CA GLY A 62 1.39 2.56 -21.99
C GLY A 62 0.36 3.70 -22.00
N LYS A 63 -0.39 3.90 -20.94
CA LYS A 63 -1.39 4.95 -20.76
C LYS A 63 -1.83 5.05 -19.31
N ASN A 64 -2.57 6.12 -18.95
CA ASN A 64 -3.19 6.22 -17.62
C ASN A 64 -4.33 5.21 -17.48
N LEU A 65 -4.12 4.17 -16.67
CA LEU A 65 -5.09 3.11 -16.37
C LEU A 65 -5.96 3.41 -15.13
N GLY A 66 -5.70 4.51 -14.42
CA GLY A 66 -6.25 4.76 -13.08
C GLY A 66 -5.49 4.01 -11.99
N MET A 67 -5.85 4.26 -10.72
CA MET A 67 -5.13 3.70 -9.56
C MET A 67 -5.43 2.21 -9.36
N GLY A 68 -6.69 1.81 -9.44
CA GLY A 68 -7.11 0.42 -9.20
C GLY A 68 -6.46 -0.55 -10.19
N VAL A 69 -6.54 -0.26 -11.50
CA VAL A 69 -5.96 -1.10 -12.55
C VAL A 69 -4.44 -1.11 -12.48
N GLY A 70 -3.82 0.06 -12.21
CA GLY A 70 -2.37 0.14 -12.00
C GLY A 70 -1.89 -0.73 -10.84
N ASN A 71 -2.59 -0.69 -9.70
CA ASN A 71 -2.32 -1.54 -8.55
C ASN A 71 -2.53 -3.04 -8.89
N ASN A 72 -3.60 -3.41 -9.58
CA ASN A 72 -3.85 -4.79 -10.04
C ASN A 72 -2.70 -5.30 -10.91
N LEU A 73 -2.19 -4.47 -11.82
CA LEU A 73 -1.03 -4.83 -12.65
C LEU A 73 0.20 -5.12 -11.78
N GLY A 74 0.49 -4.27 -10.80
CA GLY A 74 1.59 -4.49 -9.84
C GLY A 74 1.40 -5.76 -9.01
N ILE A 75 0.19 -6.01 -8.50
CA ILE A 75 -0.15 -7.23 -7.74
C ILE A 75 0.07 -8.48 -8.59
N LYS A 76 -0.37 -8.48 -9.85
CA LYS A 76 -0.17 -9.59 -10.79
C LYS A 76 1.32 -9.86 -11.09
N LYS A 77 2.15 -8.81 -11.15
CA LYS A 77 3.59 -8.95 -11.35
C LYS A 77 4.33 -9.43 -10.10
N SER A 78 3.76 -9.24 -8.91
CA SER A 78 4.34 -9.65 -7.64
C SER A 78 4.25 -11.16 -7.45
N LYS A 79 5.39 -11.80 -7.09
CA LYS A 79 5.47 -13.23 -6.75
C LYS A 79 5.33 -13.50 -5.25
N THR A 80 5.31 -12.46 -4.41
CA THR A 80 5.22 -12.60 -2.96
C THR A 80 3.77 -12.79 -2.51
N ARG A 81 3.58 -13.40 -1.34
CA ARG A 81 2.27 -13.56 -0.71
C ARG A 81 1.66 -12.22 -0.31
N TYR A 82 2.48 -11.37 0.30
CA TYR A 82 2.03 -10.06 0.76
C TYR A 82 2.44 -8.97 -0.24
N VAL A 83 1.55 -8.03 -0.44
CA VAL A 83 1.86 -6.80 -1.19
C VAL A 83 1.49 -5.59 -0.35
N MET A 84 2.27 -4.53 -0.45
CA MET A 84 1.93 -3.25 0.14
C MET A 84 1.70 -2.24 -0.98
N ILE A 85 0.46 -1.81 -1.12
CA ILE A 85 0.14 -0.66 -1.97
C ILE A 85 0.64 0.58 -1.25
N LEU A 86 1.40 1.43 -1.94
CA LEU A 86 1.96 2.64 -1.38
C LEU A 86 1.92 3.76 -2.42
N ASN A 87 1.35 4.92 -2.08
CA ASN A 87 1.36 6.05 -2.97
C ASN A 87 2.77 6.67 -3.08
N PRO A 88 3.15 7.25 -4.22
CA PRO A 88 4.48 7.83 -4.45
C PRO A 88 4.79 9.05 -3.56
N ASP A 89 3.77 9.68 -2.95
CA ASP A 89 3.87 10.79 -2.02
C ASP A 89 3.73 10.38 -0.55
N THR A 90 3.97 9.09 -0.24
CA THR A 90 3.94 8.54 1.12
C THR A 90 5.34 8.23 1.61
N ILE A 91 5.66 8.61 2.85
CA ILE A 91 6.95 8.39 3.50
C ILE A 91 6.73 7.47 4.70
N LEU A 92 7.45 6.34 4.75
CA LEU A 92 7.47 5.44 5.89
C LEU A 92 8.41 6.00 6.97
N ASN A 93 8.02 5.93 8.24
CA ASN A 93 8.97 6.16 9.31
C ASN A 93 9.96 5.00 9.39
N ASN A 94 11.15 5.23 9.95
CA ASN A 94 12.27 4.28 9.93
C ASN A 94 11.94 2.89 10.48
N ASP A 95 10.98 2.78 11.39
CA ASP A 95 10.58 1.53 12.05
C ASP A 95 9.22 0.98 11.60
N THR A 96 8.59 1.63 10.60
CA THR A 96 7.24 1.25 10.14
C THR A 96 7.18 -0.19 9.65
N LEU A 97 8.11 -0.60 8.80
CA LEU A 97 8.15 -1.97 8.28
C LEU A 97 8.44 -2.99 9.37
N ASP A 98 9.37 -2.71 10.28
CA ASP A 98 9.71 -3.62 11.40
C ASP A 98 8.50 -3.84 12.31
N LYS A 99 7.72 -2.79 12.57
CA LYS A 99 6.47 -2.88 13.34
C LYS A 99 5.40 -3.69 12.61
N ILE A 100 5.23 -3.49 11.29
CA ILE A 100 4.37 -4.33 10.46
C ILE A 100 4.78 -5.80 10.56
N PHE A 101 6.07 -6.11 10.39
CA PHE A 101 6.58 -7.48 10.48
C PHE A 101 6.34 -8.09 11.85
N LYS A 102 6.60 -7.35 12.92
CA LYS A 102 6.40 -7.83 14.29
C LYS A 102 4.94 -8.16 14.58
N ILE A 103 4.02 -7.24 14.28
CA ILE A 103 2.60 -7.38 14.65
C ILE A 103 1.90 -8.41 13.76
N SER A 104 2.29 -8.54 12.49
CA SER A 104 1.68 -9.51 11.55
C SER A 104 1.76 -10.96 12.01
N LYS A 105 2.67 -11.30 12.93
CA LYS A 105 2.80 -12.65 13.52
C LYS A 105 1.53 -13.12 14.24
N SER A 106 0.85 -12.18 14.89
CA SER A 106 -0.28 -12.44 15.79
C SER A 106 -1.64 -12.13 15.17
N LEU A 107 -1.67 -11.70 13.88
CA LEU A 107 -2.88 -11.28 13.22
C LEU A 107 -3.26 -12.19 12.04
N ASP A 108 -4.54 -12.56 11.99
CA ASP A 108 -5.20 -13.04 10.77
C ASP A 108 -5.94 -11.87 10.15
N PHE A 109 -5.51 -11.42 8.97
CA PHE A 109 -6.00 -10.22 8.31
C PHE A 109 -6.07 -10.39 6.79
N ALA A 110 -6.95 -9.68 6.15
CA ALA A 110 -6.92 -9.48 4.70
C ALA A 110 -6.20 -8.18 4.33
N ILE A 111 -6.42 -7.13 5.13
CA ILE A 111 -5.78 -5.82 4.94
C ILE A 111 -5.22 -5.33 6.29
N LEU A 112 -4.00 -4.78 6.24
CA LEU A 112 -3.32 -4.17 7.36
C LEU A 112 -2.78 -2.81 6.92
N SER A 113 -3.03 -1.74 7.67
CA SER A 113 -2.51 -0.42 7.33
C SER A 113 -1.77 0.21 8.51
N PRO A 114 -0.60 0.81 8.27
CA PRO A 114 -0.01 1.72 9.24
C PRO A 114 -0.91 2.94 9.44
N ILE A 115 -0.78 3.60 10.58
CA ILE A 115 -1.59 4.80 10.88
C ILE A 115 -0.92 6.06 10.32
N SER A 116 -1.75 7.03 9.88
CA SER A 116 -1.28 8.37 9.54
C SER A 116 -0.58 9.02 10.74
N ASP A 117 0.49 9.76 10.50
CA ASP A 117 1.15 10.61 11.51
C ASP A 117 0.38 11.91 11.78
N LYS A 118 -0.68 12.19 11.02
CA LYS A 118 -1.54 13.38 11.15
C LYS A 118 -2.79 13.03 11.97
N ASP A 119 -2.79 13.38 13.24
CA ASP A 119 -3.89 13.06 14.17
C ASP A 119 -5.25 13.61 13.73
N ASN A 120 -5.30 14.75 13.03
CA ASN A 120 -6.54 15.39 12.56
C ASN A 120 -7.10 14.77 11.27
N PHE A 121 -6.38 13.85 10.63
CA PHE A 121 -6.78 13.20 9.38
C PHE A 121 -6.51 11.70 9.47
N PRO A 122 -7.37 10.95 10.19
CA PRO A 122 -7.22 9.50 10.29
C PRO A 122 -7.40 8.85 8.92
N ASN A 123 -6.51 7.91 8.60
CA ASN A 123 -6.56 7.15 7.36
C ASN A 123 -7.44 5.90 7.44
N TYR A 124 -8.46 5.95 8.28
CA TYR A 124 -9.40 4.84 8.47
C TYR A 124 -10.80 5.32 8.85
N LYS A 125 -11.79 4.47 8.62
CA LYS A 125 -13.16 4.65 9.10
C LYS A 125 -13.58 3.47 9.98
N ILE A 126 -14.35 3.77 11.02
CA ILE A 126 -14.86 2.80 11.97
C ILE A 126 -16.29 3.19 12.41
N LYS A 127 -17.20 2.22 12.35
CA LYS A 127 -18.60 2.44 12.72
C LYS A 127 -18.84 2.32 14.22
N ASN A 128 -18.18 1.35 14.87
CA ASN A 128 -18.35 1.08 16.29
C ASN A 128 -17.02 1.26 17.02
N LYS A 129 -16.93 2.27 17.90
CA LYS A 129 -15.77 2.49 18.77
C LYS A 129 -15.75 1.39 19.84
N THR A 130 -14.95 0.35 19.66
CA THR A 130 -14.57 -0.55 20.74
C THR A 130 -13.32 -0.02 21.46
N ASN A 131 -13.08 -0.45 22.72
CA ASN A 131 -11.92 0.01 23.51
C ASN A 131 -10.59 -0.40 22.83
N TYR A 132 -9.93 0.59 22.19
CA TYR A 132 -8.66 0.40 21.45
C TYR A 132 -7.41 0.71 22.27
N LEU A 133 -7.55 1.08 23.55
CA LEU A 133 -6.50 1.74 24.32
C LEU A 133 -5.31 0.82 24.66
N GLU A 134 -5.53 -0.49 24.72
CA GLU A 134 -4.53 -1.44 25.24
C GLU A 134 -3.75 -2.25 24.19
N LYS A 135 -4.11 -2.16 22.90
CA LYS A 135 -3.47 -2.95 21.84
C LYS A 135 -2.69 -2.08 20.86
N ASP A 136 -1.62 -2.63 20.30
CA ASP A 136 -0.82 -2.01 19.24
C ASP A 136 -1.57 -1.89 17.90
N PHE A 137 -2.75 -2.49 17.80
CA PHE A 137 -3.60 -2.52 16.62
C PHE A 137 -5.08 -2.55 16.99
N PHE A 138 -5.95 -2.19 16.04
CA PHE A 138 -7.40 -2.30 16.17
C PHE A 138 -8.07 -2.58 14.83
N GLU A 139 -9.22 -3.28 14.86
CA GLU A 139 -10.02 -3.56 13.68
C GLU A 139 -10.78 -2.32 13.22
N VAL A 140 -10.88 -2.14 11.90
CA VAL A 140 -11.59 -1.03 11.25
C VAL A 140 -12.47 -1.53 10.12
N ASP A 141 -13.38 -0.68 9.63
CA ASP A 141 -14.23 -1.01 8.48
C ASP A 141 -13.56 -0.66 7.15
N GLN A 142 -12.67 0.34 7.15
CA GLN A 142 -12.08 0.90 5.95
C GLN A 142 -10.74 1.56 6.24
N VAL A 143 -9.84 1.51 5.27
CA VAL A 143 -8.55 2.23 5.27
C VAL A 143 -8.36 2.97 3.95
N ASP A 144 -7.58 4.05 3.99
CA ASP A 144 -7.26 4.82 2.80
C ASP A 144 -6.28 4.07 1.88
N GLY A 145 -6.45 4.26 0.56
CA GLY A 145 -5.72 3.54 -0.47
C GLY A 145 -4.24 3.90 -0.59
N TYR A 146 -3.76 4.95 0.09
CA TYR A 146 -2.35 5.37 -0.05
C TYR A 146 -1.36 4.48 0.70
N SER A 147 -1.83 3.60 1.61
CA SER A 147 -1.00 2.59 2.26
C SER A 147 -1.83 1.40 2.75
N MET A 148 -1.72 0.26 2.06
CA MET A 148 -2.47 -0.97 2.37
C MET A 148 -1.57 -2.18 2.20
N VAL A 149 -1.33 -2.95 3.26
CA VAL A 149 -0.71 -4.28 3.17
C VAL A 149 -1.82 -5.31 2.97
N ILE A 150 -1.74 -6.08 1.91
CA ILE A 150 -2.74 -7.06 1.48
C ILE A 150 -2.16 -8.46 1.57
N ASP A 151 -2.84 -9.39 2.25
CA ASP A 151 -2.58 -10.83 2.14
C ASP A 151 -3.31 -11.38 0.92
N LYS A 152 -2.59 -11.65 -0.17
CA LYS A 152 -3.18 -12.12 -1.42
C LYS A 152 -3.98 -13.43 -1.27
N THR A 153 -3.67 -14.27 -0.28
CA THR A 153 -4.36 -15.55 -0.07
C THR A 153 -5.80 -15.40 0.42
N LYS A 154 -6.19 -14.19 0.85
CA LYS A 154 -7.56 -13.87 1.28
C LYS A 154 -8.46 -13.40 0.12
N PHE A 155 -7.94 -13.35 -1.10
CA PHE A 155 -8.63 -12.85 -2.28
C PHE A 155 -8.69 -13.89 -3.39
N ASP A 156 -9.82 -13.95 -4.09
CA ASP A 156 -10.04 -14.83 -5.25
C ASP A 156 -9.54 -14.14 -6.54
N GLU A 157 -8.29 -13.67 -6.56
CA GLU A 157 -7.64 -12.93 -7.67
C GLU A 157 -8.31 -11.60 -8.07
N LYS A 158 -9.39 -11.19 -7.39
CA LYS A 158 -10.09 -9.91 -7.62
C LYS A 158 -9.72 -8.91 -6.52
N PHE A 159 -8.76 -8.04 -6.81
CA PHE A 159 -8.34 -6.99 -5.88
C PHE A 159 -9.16 -5.72 -6.10
N PHE A 160 -8.67 -4.76 -6.85
CA PHE A 160 -9.41 -3.53 -7.13
C PHE A 160 -10.38 -3.72 -8.30
N ASP A 161 -11.57 -3.10 -8.23
CA ASP A 161 -12.52 -3.10 -9.33
C ASP A 161 -11.99 -2.22 -10.48
N GLU A 162 -11.81 -2.81 -11.66
CA GLU A 162 -11.22 -2.14 -12.83
C GLU A 162 -12.17 -1.14 -13.49
N ASN A 163 -13.45 -1.13 -13.12
CA ASN A 163 -14.41 -0.13 -13.56
C ASN A 163 -14.31 1.18 -12.77
N ILE A 164 -13.60 1.19 -11.64
CA ILE A 164 -13.35 2.39 -10.84
C ILE A 164 -12.01 2.98 -11.28
N PHE A 165 -12.07 4.09 -12.04
CA PHE A 165 -10.87 4.72 -12.59
C PHE A 165 -10.02 5.38 -11.48
N MET A 166 -10.65 6.15 -10.58
CA MET A 166 -9.98 6.88 -9.52
C MET A 166 -10.95 7.22 -8.39
N TYR A 167 -10.45 7.16 -7.16
CA TYR A 167 -11.21 7.31 -5.91
C TYR A 167 -12.24 6.20 -5.69
N LEU A 168 -12.50 5.86 -4.45
CA LEU A 168 -13.41 4.80 -3.99
C LEU A 168 -12.97 3.35 -4.30
N GLU A 169 -11.89 3.12 -5.03
CA GLU A 169 -11.37 1.77 -5.30
C GLU A 169 -10.95 1.05 -4.01
N ASN A 170 -10.39 1.79 -3.04
CA ASN A 170 -10.07 1.26 -1.71
C ASN A 170 -11.34 1.04 -0.87
N ASP A 171 -12.35 1.90 -1.01
CA ASP A 171 -13.62 1.80 -0.31
C ASP A 171 -14.37 0.52 -0.74
N ASP A 172 -14.45 0.27 -2.06
CA ASP A 172 -15.02 -0.94 -2.62
C ASP A 172 -14.27 -2.19 -2.14
N LEU A 173 -12.93 -2.18 -2.21
CA LEU A 173 -12.11 -3.30 -1.75
C LEU A 173 -12.37 -3.62 -0.27
N CYS A 174 -12.35 -2.61 0.60
CA CYS A 174 -12.62 -2.78 2.03
C CYS A 174 -14.04 -3.32 2.28
N LEU A 175 -15.03 -2.82 1.55
CA LEU A 175 -16.42 -3.31 1.65
C LEU A 175 -16.52 -4.79 1.27
N ARG A 176 -15.87 -5.22 0.19
CA ARG A 176 -15.86 -6.64 -0.23
C ARG A 176 -15.15 -7.53 0.79
N VAL A 177 -14.04 -7.07 1.36
CA VAL A 177 -13.32 -7.76 2.44
C VAL A 177 -14.24 -7.97 3.65
N LYS A 178 -14.92 -6.92 4.11
CA LYS A 178 -15.85 -7.01 5.25
C LYS A 178 -17.05 -7.92 4.95
N LYS A 179 -17.61 -7.88 3.75
CA LYS A 179 -18.71 -8.78 3.33
C LYS A 179 -18.31 -10.26 3.33
N LYS A 180 -17.04 -10.58 3.10
CA LYS A 180 -16.48 -11.94 3.21
C LYS A 180 -16.20 -12.36 4.67
N GLY A 181 -16.42 -11.50 5.66
CA GLY A 181 -16.07 -11.76 7.07
C GLY A 181 -14.58 -11.63 7.37
N GLU A 182 -13.79 -11.17 6.43
CA GLU A 182 -12.36 -10.95 6.60
C GLU A 182 -12.08 -9.64 7.36
N LYS A 183 -10.87 -9.51 7.92
CA LYS A 183 -10.51 -8.44 8.85
C LYS A 183 -9.58 -7.42 8.23
N ILE A 184 -9.79 -6.17 8.64
CA ILE A 184 -8.97 -5.01 8.29
C ILE A 184 -8.47 -4.39 9.59
N PHE A 185 -7.15 -4.15 9.70
CA PHE A 185 -6.56 -3.58 10.90
C PHE A 185 -5.74 -2.32 10.63
N ILE A 186 -5.76 -1.41 11.61
CA ILE A 186 -4.79 -0.31 11.73
C ILE A 186 -3.75 -0.65 12.79
N LEU A 187 -2.49 -0.37 12.48
CA LEU A 187 -1.36 -0.45 13.41
C LEU A 187 -1.06 0.92 14.01
N LYS A 188 -1.31 1.10 15.32
CA LYS A 188 -1.12 2.39 16.03
C LYS A 188 0.32 2.88 16.05
N ASN A 189 1.26 1.95 16.16
CA ASN A 189 2.67 2.26 16.36
C ASN A 189 3.47 2.27 15.04
N ALA A 190 2.92 1.75 13.94
CA ALA A 190 3.51 1.86 12.61
C ALA A 190 3.03 3.15 11.95
N LYS A 191 3.89 4.17 11.90
CA LYS A 191 3.51 5.51 11.43
C LYS A 191 3.94 5.77 10.00
N ILE A 192 3.11 6.52 9.26
CA ILE A 192 3.39 6.98 7.90
C ILE A 192 3.02 8.44 7.73
N ASN A 193 3.75 9.13 6.87
CA ASN A 193 3.46 10.50 6.46
C ASN A 193 2.98 10.52 5.01
N HIS A 194 1.74 10.97 4.78
CA HIS A 194 1.21 11.22 3.46
C HIS A 194 1.27 12.72 3.15
N LEU A 195 2.04 13.10 2.12
CA LEU A 195 2.30 14.50 1.78
C LEU A 195 1.06 15.22 1.22
N GLY A 196 0.06 14.45 0.78
CA GLY A 196 -1.23 14.94 0.28
C GLY A 196 -1.14 15.63 -1.07
N ALA A 197 -1.61 14.97 -2.14
CA ALA A 197 -1.82 15.49 -3.50
C ALA A 197 -0.66 16.33 -4.10
N LYS A 198 0.59 16.10 -3.67
CA LYS A 198 1.77 16.76 -4.23
C LYS A 198 2.39 16.00 -5.41
N ALA A 199 1.70 14.97 -5.87
CA ALA A 199 2.13 14.12 -6.98
C ALA A 199 1.63 14.60 -8.36
N VAL A 200 1.03 15.80 -8.44
CA VAL A 200 0.57 16.41 -9.69
C VAL A 200 1.27 17.76 -9.89
#